data_720908754aabfe45ca664593df698048
#
_entry.id   720908754aabfe45ca664593df698048
#
_cell.length_a   1.000
_cell.length_b   1.000
_cell.length_c   1.000
_cell.angle_alpha   90.00
_cell.angle_beta   90.00
_cell.angle_gamma   90.00
#
_symmetry.space_group_name_H-M   'P 1'
#
loop_
_entity.id
_entity.type
_entity.pdbx_description
1 polymer ?
#
loop_
_entity_poly.entity_id
_entity_poly.type
_entity_poly.pdbx_seq_one_letter_code
_entity_poly.pdbx_strand_id
1 'polypeptide(L)'
;MKTLLALMAGALAFTSTANAKPADYEFDTVHSQIIFKVNHLGYSNSYGKFRAFEGTLSFDPEDWSTAKTEVSINTKSIDLENKEWNDHMRNPDFFDVEQFPAMTFKSTKLEKTGEKTGKLHGDLTILGKTQPITLDLTLNQAGIHPMSEQPHVGFSATGTIKRSEWGMEYGVPAVGDDVHIIIEVEASAK
;
A
#
# COMPACT_ATOMS: atom_id res chain seq x y z
N MET A 1 -14.71 65.10 39.00
CA MET A 1 -14.63 64.31 37.82
C MET A 1 -13.53 63.23 38.02
N LYS A 2 -13.94 61.99 38.28
CA LYS A 2 -13.01 60.88 38.50
C LYS A 2 -13.14 59.93 37.27
N THR A 3 -12.10 59.89 36.44
CA THR A 3 -12.05 59.08 35.27
C THR A 3 -11.58 57.65 35.65
N LEU A 4 -12.44 56.62 35.41
CA LEU A 4 -12.14 55.21 35.64
C LEU A 4 -11.50 54.65 34.38
N LEU A 5 -10.25 54.22 34.49
CA LEU A 5 -9.54 53.50 33.39
C LEU A 5 -9.84 52.00 33.55
N ALA A 6 -10.58 51.41 32.62
CA ALA A 6 -10.83 49.97 32.57
C ALA A 6 -9.70 49.28 31.80
N LEU A 7 -8.92 48.45 32.50
CA LEU A 7 -7.92 47.56 31.89
C LEU A 7 -8.64 46.34 31.31
N MET A 8 -8.68 46.23 29.98
CA MET A 8 -9.08 44.97 29.32
C MET A 8 -7.86 44.02 29.27
N ALA A 9 -7.87 42.98 30.08
CA ALA A 9 -6.93 41.85 29.98
C ALA A 9 -7.41 40.90 28.88
N GLY A 10 -6.77 40.96 27.73
CA GLY A 10 -6.98 39.97 26.65
C GLY A 10 -6.37 38.64 27.02
N ALA A 11 -7.21 37.64 27.26
CA ALA A 11 -6.75 36.24 27.42
C ALA A 11 -6.37 35.67 26.04
N LEU A 12 -5.08 35.50 25.80
CA LEU A 12 -4.61 34.67 24.68
C LEU A 12 -4.93 33.21 25.01
N ALA A 13 -5.94 32.67 24.36
CA ALA A 13 -6.18 31.24 24.36
C ALA A 13 -5.10 30.56 23.50
N PHE A 14 -4.12 29.94 24.14
CA PHE A 14 -3.23 28.97 23.48
C PHE A 14 -4.05 27.74 23.13
N THR A 15 -4.49 27.62 21.88
CA THR A 15 -4.96 26.35 21.35
C THR A 15 -3.77 25.44 21.24
N SER A 16 -3.60 24.52 22.20
CA SER A 16 -2.67 23.41 22.04
C SER A 16 -3.22 22.52 20.91
N THR A 17 -2.57 22.51 19.77
CA THR A 17 -2.76 21.47 18.78
C THR A 17 -2.32 20.17 19.42
N ALA A 18 -3.27 19.35 19.86
CA ALA A 18 -2.97 17.98 20.24
C ALA A 18 -2.37 17.32 18.98
N ASN A 19 -1.09 16.95 19.02
CA ASN A 19 -0.51 16.09 18.02
C ASN A 19 -1.32 14.77 18.09
N ALA A 20 -2.21 14.56 17.14
CA ALA A 20 -2.87 13.28 16.97
C ALA A 20 -1.76 12.23 16.77
N LYS A 21 -1.84 11.14 17.49
CA LYS A 21 -0.92 10.02 17.27
C LYS A 21 -1.42 9.22 16.08
N PRO A 22 -0.52 8.64 15.26
CA PRO A 22 -0.94 7.71 14.22
C PRO A 22 -1.82 6.60 14.83
N ALA A 23 -2.94 6.32 14.18
CA ALA A 23 -3.78 5.19 14.55
C ALA A 23 -3.29 3.92 13.86
N ASP A 24 -3.42 2.80 14.54
CA ASP A 24 -3.19 1.49 13.94
C ASP A 24 -4.47 0.99 13.29
N TYR A 25 -4.34 0.45 12.08
CA TYR A 25 -5.43 -0.06 11.27
C TYR A 25 -5.25 -1.54 10.97
N GLU A 26 -6.37 -2.24 10.82
CA GLU A 26 -6.45 -3.59 10.31
C GLU A 26 -6.99 -3.59 8.89
N PHE A 27 -6.33 -4.31 7.98
CA PHE A 27 -6.76 -4.41 6.59
C PHE A 27 -8.08 -5.14 6.47
N ASP A 28 -9.02 -4.54 5.74
CA ASP A 28 -10.19 -5.25 5.23
C ASP A 28 -9.78 -6.06 4.00
N THR A 29 -9.51 -7.34 4.20
CA THR A 29 -9.06 -8.25 3.13
C THR A 29 -10.16 -8.62 2.14
N VAL A 30 -11.42 -8.29 2.44
CA VAL A 30 -12.56 -8.52 1.52
C VAL A 30 -12.60 -7.43 0.45
N HIS A 31 -12.37 -6.17 0.84
CA HIS A 31 -12.41 -5.01 -0.04
C HIS A 31 -11.03 -4.53 -0.51
N SER A 32 -9.94 -5.16 -0.03
CA SER A 32 -8.59 -4.85 -0.49
C SER A 32 -8.10 -5.81 -1.55
N GLN A 33 -7.32 -5.31 -2.52
CA GLN A 33 -6.86 -6.09 -3.66
C GLN A 33 -5.40 -5.76 -3.99
N ILE A 34 -4.62 -6.79 -4.32
CA ILE A 34 -3.27 -6.67 -4.86
C ILE A 34 -3.28 -7.31 -6.26
N ILE A 35 -3.23 -6.48 -7.28
CA ILE A 35 -3.37 -6.85 -8.68
C ILE A 35 -2.07 -6.50 -9.41
N PHE A 36 -1.71 -7.30 -10.40
CA PHE A 36 -0.63 -6.97 -11.32
C PHE A 36 -1.07 -7.15 -12.77
N LYS A 37 -0.36 -6.46 -13.66
CA LYS A 37 -0.54 -6.55 -15.11
C LYS A 37 0.83 -6.70 -15.78
N VAL A 38 0.95 -7.62 -16.75
CA VAL A 38 2.17 -7.85 -17.54
C VAL A 38 1.81 -8.03 -19.01
N ASN A 39 2.63 -7.52 -19.94
CA ASN A 39 2.45 -7.76 -21.36
C ASN A 39 2.74 -9.24 -21.70
N HIS A 40 1.84 -9.85 -22.46
CA HIS A 40 1.99 -11.23 -22.93
C HIS A 40 2.21 -11.27 -24.44
N LEU A 41 3.46 -11.46 -24.84
CA LEU A 41 3.90 -11.66 -26.24
C LEU A 41 3.48 -10.51 -27.19
N GLY A 42 3.17 -9.34 -26.67
CA GLY A 42 2.68 -8.21 -27.48
C GLY A 42 1.19 -8.30 -27.87
N TYR A 43 0.53 -9.45 -27.67
CA TYR A 43 -0.85 -9.64 -28.08
C TYR A 43 -1.88 -9.12 -27.06
N SER A 44 -1.56 -9.21 -25.78
CA SER A 44 -2.46 -8.81 -24.70
C SER A 44 -1.71 -8.42 -23.43
N ASN A 45 -2.43 -7.93 -22.45
CA ASN A 45 -1.95 -7.85 -21.08
C ASN A 45 -2.62 -8.93 -20.25
N SER A 46 -1.83 -9.73 -19.56
CA SER A 46 -2.30 -10.67 -18.55
C SER A 46 -2.46 -9.96 -17.22
N TYR A 47 -3.54 -10.26 -16.53
CA TYR A 47 -3.81 -9.77 -15.17
C TYR A 47 -3.76 -10.95 -14.22
N GLY A 48 -3.20 -10.71 -13.05
CA GLY A 48 -3.25 -11.64 -11.94
C GLY A 48 -3.41 -10.90 -10.63
N LYS A 49 -3.77 -11.62 -9.57
CA LYS A 49 -3.93 -11.07 -8.23
C LYS A 49 -3.44 -12.05 -7.18
N PHE A 50 -3.14 -11.52 -6.00
CA PHE A 50 -2.89 -12.32 -4.81
C PHE A 50 -4.12 -12.25 -3.90
N ARG A 51 -4.66 -13.43 -3.54
CA ARG A 51 -5.89 -13.57 -2.77
C ARG A 51 -5.69 -13.52 -1.26
N ALA A 52 -4.45 -13.70 -0.79
CA ALA A 52 -4.13 -13.73 0.63
C ALA A 52 -2.90 -12.89 0.92
N PHE A 53 -3.09 -11.95 1.82
CA PHE A 53 -2.05 -11.10 2.40
C PHE A 53 -2.46 -10.72 3.82
N GLU A 54 -1.49 -10.33 4.60
CA GLU A 54 -1.65 -9.81 5.95
C GLU A 54 -0.63 -8.70 6.22
N GLY A 55 -0.83 -7.93 7.27
CA GLY A 55 0.12 -6.89 7.60
C GLY A 55 -0.39 -5.89 8.61
N THR A 56 0.35 -4.80 8.72
CA THR A 56 0.07 -3.68 9.62
C THR A 56 0.05 -2.37 8.86
N LEU A 57 -0.80 -1.47 9.28
CA LEU A 57 -0.86 -0.09 8.80
C LEU A 57 -1.01 0.84 10.01
N SER A 58 -0.12 1.81 10.12
CA SER A 58 -0.23 2.92 11.06
C SER A 58 -0.25 4.20 10.24
N PHE A 59 -1.26 5.05 10.44
CA PHE A 59 -1.46 6.24 9.63
C PHE A 59 -2.12 7.37 10.43
N ASP A 60 -1.64 8.61 10.19
CA ASP A 60 -2.25 9.85 10.64
C ASP A 60 -2.61 10.69 9.40
N PRO A 61 -3.90 10.96 9.15
CA PRO A 61 -4.32 11.80 8.02
C PRO A 61 -3.75 13.22 8.04
N GLU A 62 -3.42 13.74 9.23
CA GLU A 62 -2.85 15.07 9.39
C GLU A 62 -1.32 15.09 9.23
N ASP A 63 -0.64 13.96 9.54
CA ASP A 63 0.81 13.82 9.40
C ASP A 63 1.22 12.51 8.69
N TRP A 64 1.25 12.55 7.38
CA TRP A 64 1.63 11.42 6.53
C TRP A 64 3.06 10.93 6.73
N SER A 65 3.95 11.79 7.28
CA SER A 65 5.35 11.42 7.51
C SER A 65 5.53 10.33 8.57
N THR A 66 4.50 10.13 9.41
CA THR A 66 4.50 9.12 10.47
C THR A 66 4.01 7.75 9.99
N ALA A 67 3.48 7.67 8.76
CA ALA A 67 2.89 6.46 8.20
C ALA A 67 3.88 5.29 8.15
N LYS A 68 3.41 4.11 8.53
CA LYS A 68 4.16 2.85 8.44
C LYS A 68 3.25 1.74 7.98
N THR A 69 3.76 0.89 7.08
CA THR A 69 3.07 -0.33 6.69
C THR A 69 4.08 -1.45 6.44
N GLU A 70 3.73 -2.64 6.89
CA GLU A 70 4.43 -3.87 6.57
C GLU A 70 3.38 -4.88 6.09
N VAL A 71 3.63 -5.50 4.94
CA VAL A 71 2.69 -6.43 4.30
C VAL A 71 3.43 -7.71 3.92
N SER A 72 2.83 -8.85 4.24
CA SER A 72 3.24 -10.17 3.81
C SER A 72 2.18 -10.74 2.85
N ILE A 73 2.59 -11.13 1.66
CA ILE A 73 1.71 -11.61 0.59
C ILE A 73 2.01 -13.08 0.35
N ASN A 74 1.01 -13.95 0.54
CA ASN A 74 1.15 -15.38 0.30
C ASN A 74 1.27 -15.65 -1.21
N THR A 75 2.45 -16.11 -1.66
CA THR A 75 2.72 -16.36 -3.08
C THR A 75 1.88 -17.51 -3.66
N LYS A 76 1.47 -18.50 -2.85
CA LYS A 76 0.57 -19.59 -3.28
C LYS A 76 -0.84 -19.08 -3.63
N SER A 77 -1.21 -17.89 -3.13
CA SER A 77 -2.54 -17.30 -3.36
C SER A 77 -2.68 -16.62 -4.72
N ILE A 78 -1.66 -16.71 -5.56
CA ILE A 78 -1.68 -16.15 -6.92
C ILE A 78 -2.81 -16.76 -7.75
N ASP A 79 -3.56 -15.88 -8.44
CA ASP A 79 -4.72 -16.25 -9.22
C ASP A 79 -4.80 -15.41 -10.50
N LEU A 80 -4.70 -16.10 -11.64
CA LEU A 80 -4.89 -15.59 -13.00
C LEU A 80 -6.18 -16.15 -13.62
N GLU A 81 -7.11 -16.65 -12.78
CA GLU A 81 -8.41 -17.23 -13.19
C GLU A 81 -8.29 -18.46 -14.11
N ASN A 82 -7.10 -19.07 -14.16
CA ASN A 82 -6.85 -20.29 -14.90
C ASN A 82 -5.91 -21.19 -14.10
N LYS A 83 -6.32 -22.46 -13.93
CA LYS A 83 -5.58 -23.40 -13.08
C LYS A 83 -4.15 -23.66 -13.58
N GLU A 84 -3.98 -23.87 -14.90
CA GLU A 84 -2.67 -24.19 -15.48
C GLU A 84 -1.71 -23.00 -15.36
N TRP A 85 -2.21 -21.76 -15.55
CA TRP A 85 -1.43 -20.56 -15.33
C TRP A 85 -1.06 -20.40 -13.85
N ASN A 86 -2.01 -20.62 -12.96
CA ASN A 86 -1.75 -20.55 -11.51
C ASN A 86 -0.66 -21.55 -11.09
N ASP A 87 -0.73 -22.79 -11.61
CA ASP A 87 0.26 -23.81 -11.30
C ASP A 87 1.64 -23.45 -11.88
N HIS A 88 1.68 -22.90 -13.11
CA HIS A 88 2.93 -22.44 -13.72
C HIS A 88 3.55 -21.26 -12.95
N MET A 89 2.73 -20.27 -12.55
CA MET A 89 3.23 -19.14 -11.76
C MET A 89 3.78 -19.53 -10.37
N ARG A 90 3.34 -20.67 -9.83
CA ARG A 90 3.83 -21.19 -8.55
C ARG A 90 5.14 -21.96 -8.63
N ASN A 91 5.56 -22.37 -9.82
CA ASN A 91 6.77 -23.18 -10.00
C ASN A 91 8.06 -22.31 -9.96
N PRO A 92 9.27 -22.95 -10.02
CA PRO A 92 10.56 -22.27 -9.98
C PRO A 92 10.84 -21.29 -11.13
N ASP A 93 10.11 -21.35 -12.25
CA ASP A 93 10.24 -20.38 -13.33
C ASP A 93 9.75 -18.98 -12.95
N PHE A 94 8.87 -18.92 -11.91
CA PHE A 94 8.24 -17.67 -11.46
C PHE A 94 8.41 -17.46 -9.94
N PHE A 95 7.38 -17.77 -9.14
CA PHE A 95 7.41 -17.42 -7.72
C PHE A 95 8.07 -18.48 -6.82
N ASP A 96 8.30 -19.70 -7.32
CA ASP A 96 8.90 -20.81 -6.56
C ASP A 96 8.34 -20.89 -5.13
N VAL A 97 7.01 -21.05 -5.06
CA VAL A 97 6.27 -20.87 -3.81
C VAL A 97 6.61 -21.89 -2.72
N GLU A 98 7.27 -23.00 -3.08
CA GLU A 98 7.76 -23.98 -2.09
C GLU A 98 9.01 -23.46 -1.37
N GLN A 99 9.86 -22.70 -2.06
CA GLN A 99 11.05 -22.10 -1.47
C GLN A 99 10.77 -20.70 -0.92
N PHE A 100 9.88 -19.94 -1.59
CA PHE A 100 9.55 -18.56 -1.25
C PHE A 100 8.02 -18.38 -1.05
N PRO A 101 7.47 -18.87 0.08
CA PRO A 101 6.04 -18.89 0.31
C PRO A 101 5.41 -17.49 0.50
N ALA A 102 6.23 -16.45 0.68
CA ALA A 102 5.78 -15.08 0.84
C ALA A 102 6.65 -14.07 0.10
N MET A 103 6.02 -13.02 -0.42
CA MET A 103 6.64 -11.74 -0.74
C MET A 103 6.37 -10.78 0.41
N THR A 104 7.28 -9.82 0.65
CA THR A 104 7.07 -8.83 1.70
C THR A 104 7.33 -7.42 1.19
N PHE A 105 6.55 -6.47 1.68
CA PHE A 105 6.80 -5.05 1.50
C PHE A 105 6.89 -4.36 2.86
N LYS A 106 7.90 -3.52 3.03
CA LYS A 106 8.09 -2.70 4.22
C LYS A 106 8.30 -1.25 3.82
N SER A 107 7.40 -0.36 4.25
CA SER A 107 7.55 1.06 3.98
C SER A 107 8.78 1.65 4.67
N THR A 108 9.46 2.54 3.96
CA THR A 108 10.60 3.31 4.49
C THR A 108 10.24 4.77 4.66
N LYS A 109 9.36 5.31 3.81
CA LYS A 109 8.92 6.70 3.83
C LYS A 109 7.58 6.85 3.10
N LEU A 110 6.69 7.69 3.61
CA LEU A 110 5.57 8.24 2.85
C LEU A 110 5.78 9.74 2.68
N GLU A 111 5.82 10.20 1.42
CA GLU A 111 5.98 11.59 1.05
C GLU A 111 4.68 12.14 0.47
N LYS A 112 4.06 13.10 1.15
CA LYS A 112 2.86 13.77 0.65
C LYS A 112 3.23 14.71 -0.50
N THR A 113 2.62 14.54 -1.66
CA THR A 113 2.90 15.34 -2.89
C THR A 113 1.75 16.26 -3.28
N GLY A 114 0.58 16.08 -2.68
CA GLY A 114 -0.61 16.89 -2.89
C GLY A 114 -1.60 16.72 -1.74
N GLU A 115 -2.81 17.23 -1.90
CA GLU A 115 -3.84 17.15 -0.85
C GLU A 115 -4.16 15.70 -0.47
N LYS A 116 -4.34 14.83 -1.49
CA LYS A 116 -4.67 13.43 -1.35
C LYS A 116 -3.66 12.50 -2.03
N THR A 117 -2.53 13.00 -2.49
CA THR A 117 -1.54 12.19 -3.22
C THR A 117 -0.21 12.13 -2.49
N GLY A 118 0.52 11.04 -2.68
CA GLY A 118 1.83 10.82 -2.10
C GLY A 118 2.66 9.81 -2.88
N LYS A 119 3.91 9.67 -2.44
CA LYS A 119 4.82 8.60 -2.87
C LYS A 119 5.15 7.73 -1.67
N LEU A 120 4.78 6.46 -1.77
CA LEU A 120 5.11 5.44 -0.77
C LEU A 120 6.39 4.73 -1.21
N HIS A 121 7.48 4.98 -0.49
CA HIS A 121 8.75 4.30 -0.68
C HIS A 121 8.85 3.11 0.26
N GLY A 122 9.43 2.02 -0.20
CA GLY A 122 9.63 0.85 0.63
C GLY A 122 10.48 -0.21 -0.04
N ASP A 123 10.82 -1.21 0.75
CA ASP A 123 11.61 -2.36 0.35
C ASP A 123 10.66 -3.52 0.01
N LEU A 124 10.71 -3.98 -1.25
CA LEU A 124 9.95 -5.13 -1.73
C LEU A 124 10.87 -6.35 -1.84
N THR A 125 10.50 -7.43 -1.21
CA THR A 125 11.22 -8.70 -1.29
C THR A 125 10.42 -9.72 -2.10
N ILE A 126 11.00 -10.23 -3.19
CA ILE A 126 10.46 -11.31 -4.03
C ILE A 126 11.60 -12.30 -4.25
N LEU A 127 11.34 -13.62 -4.22
CA LEU A 127 12.34 -14.67 -4.41
C LEU A 127 13.59 -14.49 -3.52
N GLY A 128 13.38 -14.01 -2.29
CA GLY A 128 14.44 -13.75 -1.32
C GLY A 128 15.35 -12.56 -1.64
N LYS A 129 15.11 -11.82 -2.73
CA LYS A 129 15.84 -10.59 -3.09
C LYS A 129 15.03 -9.37 -2.72
N THR A 130 15.67 -8.38 -2.11
CA THR A 130 15.03 -7.12 -1.70
C THR A 130 15.51 -5.98 -2.58
N GLN A 131 14.57 -5.20 -3.10
CA GLN A 131 14.83 -4.00 -3.89
C GLN A 131 13.96 -2.84 -3.39
N PRO A 132 14.45 -1.60 -3.42
CA PRO A 132 13.64 -0.43 -3.12
C PRO A 132 12.67 -0.16 -4.27
N ILE A 133 11.42 0.11 -3.92
CA ILE A 133 10.39 0.54 -4.89
C ILE A 133 9.70 1.80 -4.43
N THR A 134 9.02 2.46 -5.37
CA THR A 134 8.16 3.62 -5.09
C THR A 134 6.80 3.39 -5.73
N LEU A 135 5.76 3.56 -4.94
CA LEU A 135 4.37 3.51 -5.39
C LEU A 135 3.78 4.92 -5.37
N ASP A 136 3.04 5.28 -6.41
CA ASP A 136 2.17 6.45 -6.42
C ASP A 136 0.92 6.13 -5.61
N LEU A 137 0.68 6.92 -4.55
CA LEU A 137 -0.40 6.69 -3.58
C LEU A 137 -1.46 7.79 -3.70
N THR A 138 -2.71 7.39 -3.61
CA THR A 138 -3.86 8.28 -3.42
C THR A 138 -4.61 7.89 -2.16
N LEU A 139 -4.82 8.83 -1.27
CA LEU A 139 -5.78 8.70 -0.17
C LEU A 139 -7.19 8.96 -0.73
N ASN A 140 -7.97 7.90 -0.88
CA ASN A 140 -9.33 7.99 -1.38
C ASN A 140 -10.24 8.67 -0.34
N GLN A 141 -10.18 8.16 0.91
CA GLN A 141 -10.95 8.69 2.02
C GLN A 141 -10.29 8.35 3.36
N ALA A 142 -10.45 9.26 4.32
CA ALA A 142 -10.24 9.01 5.75
C ALA A 142 -11.43 9.58 6.50
N GLY A 143 -12.03 8.82 7.42
CA GLY A 143 -13.21 9.28 8.16
C GLY A 143 -13.92 8.13 8.87
N ILE A 144 -15.15 8.41 9.33
CA ILE A 144 -16.00 7.40 9.97
C ILE A 144 -16.72 6.59 8.89
N HIS A 145 -16.57 5.27 8.94
CA HIS A 145 -17.26 4.38 8.00
C HIS A 145 -18.77 4.35 8.28
N PRO A 146 -19.63 4.56 7.25
CA PRO A 146 -21.06 4.82 7.47
C PRO A 146 -21.85 3.62 8.05
N MET A 147 -21.33 2.41 7.93
CA MET A 147 -22.00 1.20 8.42
C MET A 147 -21.42 0.67 9.73
N SER A 148 -20.09 0.68 9.88
CA SER A 148 -19.43 0.17 11.09
C SER A 148 -19.26 1.24 12.17
N GLU A 149 -19.42 2.53 11.82
CA GLU A 149 -19.21 3.67 12.69
C GLU A 149 -17.79 3.76 13.29
N GLN A 150 -16.81 3.05 12.67
CA GLN A 150 -15.41 3.07 13.07
C GLN A 150 -14.58 3.98 12.15
N PRO A 151 -13.49 4.59 12.67
CA PRO A 151 -12.54 5.28 11.81
C PRO A 151 -12.00 4.31 10.72
N HIS A 152 -11.99 4.78 9.48
CA HIS A 152 -11.65 3.98 8.30
C HIS A 152 -10.83 4.80 7.32
N VAL A 153 -9.94 4.13 6.60
CA VAL A 153 -9.12 4.74 5.56
C VAL A 153 -9.13 3.87 4.30
N GLY A 154 -9.10 4.54 3.15
CA GLY A 154 -9.02 3.89 1.86
C GLY A 154 -7.91 4.49 1.01
N PHE A 155 -7.12 3.63 0.35
CA PHE A 155 -6.01 4.03 -0.51
C PHE A 155 -6.04 3.27 -1.82
N SER A 156 -5.63 3.97 -2.91
CA SER A 156 -5.20 3.35 -4.15
C SER A 156 -3.70 3.57 -4.31
N ALA A 157 -2.97 2.54 -4.75
CA ALA A 157 -1.56 2.68 -5.07
C ALA A 157 -1.21 2.01 -6.39
N THR A 158 -0.29 2.61 -7.15
CA THR A 158 0.19 2.06 -8.42
C THR A 158 1.70 2.18 -8.52
N GLY A 159 2.31 1.29 -9.28
CA GLY A 159 3.75 1.32 -9.56
C GLY A 159 4.11 0.40 -10.71
N THR A 160 5.36 0.44 -11.12
CA THR A 160 5.92 -0.47 -12.12
C THR A 160 7.27 -0.95 -11.62
N ILE A 161 7.49 -2.25 -11.69
CA ILE A 161 8.76 -2.89 -11.36
C ILE A 161 9.25 -3.73 -12.55
N LYS A 162 10.54 -4.00 -12.61
CA LYS A 162 11.12 -4.99 -13.54
C LYS A 162 11.31 -6.30 -12.80
N ARG A 163 10.54 -7.33 -13.17
CA ARG A 163 10.60 -8.63 -12.48
C ARG A 163 11.97 -9.31 -12.55
N SER A 164 12.76 -9.00 -13.59
CA SER A 164 14.13 -9.48 -13.72
C SER A 164 15.07 -8.99 -12.62
N GLU A 165 14.80 -7.83 -11.99
CA GLU A 165 15.59 -7.31 -10.87
C GLU A 165 15.52 -8.24 -9.65
N TRP A 166 14.45 -9.02 -9.53
CA TRP A 166 14.31 -10.09 -8.52
C TRP A 166 14.74 -11.47 -9.03
N GLY A 167 15.18 -11.58 -10.30
CA GLY A 167 15.63 -12.83 -10.90
C GLY A 167 14.50 -13.67 -11.53
N MET A 168 13.30 -13.11 -11.68
CA MET A 168 12.20 -13.73 -12.39
C MET A 168 12.34 -13.43 -13.90
N GLU A 169 13.13 -14.24 -14.61
CA GLU A 169 13.57 -13.95 -15.99
C GLU A 169 12.86 -14.83 -17.04
N TYR A 170 12.09 -15.84 -16.63
CA TYR A 170 11.45 -16.75 -17.58
C TYR A 170 10.60 -15.99 -18.61
N GLY A 171 10.87 -16.25 -19.89
CA GLY A 171 10.14 -15.67 -21.02
C GLY A 171 10.45 -14.21 -21.35
N VAL A 172 11.37 -13.53 -20.64
CA VAL A 172 11.81 -12.16 -20.96
C VAL A 172 12.65 -12.18 -22.25
N PRO A 173 12.44 -11.22 -23.18
CA PRO A 173 11.50 -10.10 -23.15
C PRO A 173 10.11 -10.38 -23.76
N ALA A 174 9.88 -11.59 -24.29
CA ALA A 174 8.63 -11.92 -24.98
C ALA A 174 7.41 -11.82 -24.04
N VAL A 175 7.54 -12.32 -22.81
CA VAL A 175 6.65 -11.94 -21.70
C VAL A 175 7.31 -10.75 -21.00
N GLY A 176 6.56 -9.64 -20.85
CA GLY A 176 7.11 -8.37 -20.40
C GLY A 176 7.90 -8.46 -19.10
N ASP A 177 8.98 -7.68 -19.04
CA ASP A 177 9.77 -7.49 -17.83
C ASP A 177 9.09 -6.50 -16.88
N ASP A 178 8.47 -5.46 -17.44
CA ASP A 178 7.71 -4.48 -16.68
C ASP A 178 6.40 -5.09 -16.16
N VAL A 179 6.25 -5.09 -14.84
CA VAL A 179 5.05 -5.51 -14.13
C VAL A 179 4.41 -4.28 -13.49
N HIS A 180 3.20 -3.96 -13.94
CA HIS A 180 2.42 -2.88 -13.36
C HIS A 180 1.66 -3.39 -12.14
N ILE A 181 1.86 -2.73 -11.00
CA ILE A 181 1.22 -3.02 -9.72
C ILE A 181 0.02 -2.09 -9.55
N ILE A 182 -1.10 -2.64 -9.11
CA ILE A 182 -2.34 -1.93 -8.79
C ILE A 182 -2.83 -2.45 -7.46
N ILE A 183 -2.97 -1.58 -6.48
CA ILE A 183 -3.36 -1.94 -5.12
C ILE A 183 -4.53 -1.06 -4.72
N GLU A 184 -5.58 -1.69 -4.20
CA GLU A 184 -6.68 -1.03 -3.50
C GLU A 184 -6.70 -1.53 -2.06
N VAL A 185 -6.81 -0.60 -1.11
CA VAL A 185 -6.78 -0.91 0.32
C VAL A 185 -7.92 -0.20 1.02
N GLU A 186 -8.65 -0.97 1.81
CA GLU A 186 -9.50 -0.46 2.88
C GLU A 186 -8.98 -0.97 4.23
N ALA A 187 -9.06 -0.14 5.28
CA ALA A 187 -8.62 -0.54 6.59
C ALA A 187 -9.39 0.21 7.70
N SER A 188 -9.74 -0.53 8.75
CA SER A 188 -10.45 -0.01 9.93
C SER A 188 -9.48 0.21 11.09
N ALA A 189 -9.67 1.27 11.87
CA ALA A 189 -8.90 1.48 13.10
C ALA A 189 -9.16 0.36 14.11
N LYS A 190 -8.09 -0.03 14.82
CA LYS A 190 -8.12 -1.05 15.89
C LYS A 190 -8.65 -0.47 17.20
#